data_4b647398e6816151315839506f3e9e4d
#
_entry.id   4b647398e6816151315839506f3e9e4d
#
_cell.length_a   1.000
_cell.length_b   1.000
_cell.length_c   1.000
_cell.angle_alpha   90.00
_cell.angle_beta   90.00
_cell.angle_gamma   90.00
#
_symmetry.space_group_name_H-M   'P 1'
#
loop_
_entity.id
_entity.type
_entity.pdbx_description
1 polymer ?
#
loop_
_entity_poly.entity_id
_entity_poly.type
_entity_poly.pdbx_seq_one_letter_code
_entity_poly.pdbx_strand_id
1 'polypeptide(L)'
;MELLSLAVLVPCALLAVRLQPGKDNLVGMDPNLALFAAGFLLYAVFNAAFLTSFYRSGYKVGVAFIKALIPVTLLMIVCEALPHFPGLGWLDDLDAATQLRLLPALAASIVIYGLGLLLTFRKAAKLYEKVDL
;
A
#
# COMPACT_ATOMS: atom_id res chain seq x y z
N MET A 1 -7.86 -11.46 16.55
CA MET A 1 -7.43 -11.86 15.18
C MET A 1 -8.58 -11.78 14.18
N GLU A 2 -9.77 -12.28 14.49
CA GLU A 2 -10.94 -12.29 13.58
C GLU A 2 -11.49 -10.89 13.25
N LEU A 3 -11.45 -9.95 14.19
CA LEU A 3 -11.86 -8.57 13.96
C LEU A 3 -10.95 -7.84 12.95
N LEU A 4 -9.65 -8.20 12.90
CA LEU A 4 -8.69 -7.63 11.96
C LEU A 4 -8.91 -8.16 10.54
N SER A 5 -9.25 -9.44 10.41
CA SER A 5 -9.58 -10.04 9.11
C SER A 5 -10.90 -9.50 8.55
N LEU A 6 -11.91 -9.22 9.40
CA LEU A 6 -13.13 -8.53 9.00
C LEU A 6 -12.88 -7.08 8.57
N ALA A 7 -11.99 -6.37 9.26
CA ALA A 7 -11.61 -5.01 8.91
C ALA A 7 -10.88 -4.91 7.56
N VAL A 8 -10.23 -6.00 7.12
CA VAL A 8 -9.60 -6.08 5.79
C VAL A 8 -10.58 -6.60 4.73
N LEU A 9 -11.47 -7.53 5.10
CA LEU A 9 -12.47 -8.09 4.18
C LEU A 9 -13.52 -7.06 3.74
N VAL A 10 -13.92 -6.14 4.62
CA VAL A 10 -14.94 -5.13 4.27
C VAL A 10 -14.43 -4.17 3.18
N PRO A 11 -13.22 -3.56 3.27
CA PRO A 11 -12.67 -2.76 2.16
C PRO A 11 -12.46 -3.57 0.88
N CYS A 12 -12.02 -4.83 1.00
CA CYS A 12 -11.84 -5.71 -0.17
C CYS A 12 -13.18 -6.05 -0.84
N ALA A 13 -14.24 -6.29 -0.07
CA ALA A 13 -15.59 -6.53 -0.58
C ALA A 13 -16.16 -5.26 -1.24
N LEU A 14 -15.96 -4.08 -0.64
CA LEU A 14 -16.36 -2.80 -1.21
C LEU A 14 -15.59 -2.50 -2.51
N LEU A 15 -14.31 -2.82 -2.57
CA LEU A 15 -13.51 -2.76 -3.78
C LEU A 15 -14.03 -3.74 -4.84
N ALA A 16 -14.33 -4.98 -4.47
CA ALA A 16 -14.90 -5.97 -5.40
C ALA A 16 -16.25 -5.54 -5.98
N VAL A 17 -17.10 -4.85 -5.20
CA VAL A 17 -18.36 -4.27 -5.69
C VAL A 17 -18.11 -3.10 -6.64
N ARG A 18 -17.05 -2.33 -6.46
CA ARG A 18 -16.60 -1.27 -7.40
C ARG A 18 -16.00 -1.82 -8.68
N LEU A 19 -15.49 -3.04 -8.68
CA LEU A 19 -14.87 -3.73 -9.80
C LEU A 19 -15.90 -4.25 -10.84
N GLN A 20 -17.14 -3.78 -10.82
CA GLN A 20 -18.14 -4.18 -11.81
C GLN A 20 -17.72 -3.69 -13.21
N PRO A 21 -17.54 -4.62 -14.19
CA PRO A 21 -17.23 -4.23 -15.56
C PRO A 21 -18.33 -3.32 -16.12
N GLY A 22 -17.92 -2.17 -16.65
CA GLY A 22 -18.83 -1.23 -17.32
C GLY A 22 -19.22 0.02 -16.54
N LYS A 23 -18.62 0.30 -15.40
CA LYS A 23 -18.72 1.59 -14.72
C LYS A 23 -17.42 2.36 -14.87
N ASP A 24 -17.48 3.50 -15.55
CA ASP A 24 -16.36 4.43 -15.61
C ASP A 24 -16.02 4.93 -14.19
N ASN A 25 -14.79 4.76 -13.79
CA ASN A 25 -14.30 5.29 -12.54
C ASN A 25 -13.91 6.75 -12.76
N LEU A 26 -14.77 7.68 -12.35
CA LEU A 26 -14.54 9.11 -12.51
C LEU A 26 -13.50 9.68 -11.56
N VAL A 27 -13.12 8.93 -10.53
CA VAL A 27 -12.17 9.36 -9.49
C VAL A 27 -11.27 8.20 -9.10
N GLY A 28 -9.96 8.37 -9.34
CA GLY A 28 -8.95 7.41 -9.00
C GLY A 28 -8.55 6.47 -10.15
N MET A 29 -7.65 5.56 -9.87
CA MET A 29 -7.20 4.54 -10.81
C MET A 29 -8.20 3.40 -10.95
N ASP A 30 -8.35 2.87 -12.15
CA ASP A 30 -9.05 1.62 -12.37
C ASP A 30 -8.29 0.43 -11.73
N PRO A 31 -9.00 -0.65 -11.37
CA PRO A 31 -8.41 -1.83 -10.73
C PRO A 31 -7.56 -2.63 -11.71
N ASN A 32 -6.35 -2.17 -11.93
CA ASN A 32 -5.36 -2.76 -12.80
C ASN A 32 -4.09 -3.18 -12.02
N LEU A 33 -3.11 -3.75 -12.71
CA LEU A 33 -1.86 -4.17 -12.08
C LEU A 33 -1.04 -3.01 -11.51
N ALA A 34 -1.19 -1.79 -12.03
CA ALA A 34 -0.53 -0.61 -11.47
C ALA A 34 -1.09 -0.26 -10.10
N LEU A 35 -2.40 -0.32 -9.90
CA LEU A 35 -3.04 -0.11 -8.61
C LEU A 35 -2.59 -1.16 -7.58
N PHE A 36 -2.50 -2.43 -7.98
CA PHE A 36 -1.98 -3.48 -7.10
C PHE A 36 -0.51 -3.26 -6.75
N ALA A 37 0.33 -2.84 -7.71
CA ALA A 37 1.72 -2.49 -7.46
C ALA A 37 1.84 -1.33 -6.47
N ALA A 38 1.05 -0.28 -6.65
CA ALA A 38 0.95 0.83 -5.71
C ALA A 38 0.52 0.37 -4.31
N GLY A 39 -0.45 -0.56 -4.23
CA GLY A 39 -0.90 -1.15 -2.97
C GLY A 39 0.24 -1.82 -2.19
N PHE A 40 1.09 -2.60 -2.84
CA PHE A 40 2.26 -3.21 -2.18
C PHE A 40 3.25 -2.16 -1.66
N LEU A 41 3.49 -1.09 -2.43
CA LEU A 41 4.36 0.01 -1.99
C LEU A 41 3.75 0.76 -0.80
N LEU A 42 2.46 1.06 -0.83
CA LEU A 42 1.74 1.69 0.28
C LEU A 42 1.83 0.84 1.55
N TYR A 43 1.68 -0.48 1.43
CA TYR A 43 1.81 -1.41 2.54
C TYR A 43 3.22 -1.46 3.11
N ALA A 44 4.24 -1.44 2.25
CA ALA A 44 5.65 -1.39 2.67
C ALA A 44 5.93 -0.13 3.48
N VAL A 45 5.48 1.03 3.00
CA VAL A 45 5.65 2.33 3.68
C VAL A 45 4.88 2.35 5.01
N PHE A 46 3.64 1.88 5.02
CA PHE A 46 2.85 1.79 6.24
C PHE A 46 3.53 0.95 7.30
N ASN A 47 3.94 -0.27 6.97
CA ASN A 47 4.60 -1.18 7.92
C ASN A 47 5.90 -0.58 8.46
N ALA A 48 6.72 0.01 7.59
CA ALA A 48 7.98 0.64 8.01
C ALA A 48 7.75 1.81 8.97
N ALA A 49 6.81 2.69 8.66
CA ALA A 49 6.51 3.86 9.47
C ALA A 49 5.80 3.47 10.78
N PHE A 50 4.81 2.58 10.69
CA PHE A 50 4.02 2.15 11.84
C PHE A 50 4.88 1.40 12.87
N LEU A 51 5.54 0.31 12.47
CA LEU A 51 6.33 -0.51 13.40
C LEU A 51 7.49 0.27 14.01
N THR A 52 8.18 1.08 13.21
CA THR A 52 9.25 1.93 13.75
C THR A 52 8.73 2.94 14.77
N SER A 53 7.58 3.57 14.50
CA SER A 53 6.97 4.54 15.43
C SER A 53 6.39 3.87 16.65
N PHE A 54 5.79 2.70 16.49
CA PHE A 54 5.19 1.92 17.57
C PHE A 54 6.21 1.58 18.65
N TYR A 55 7.35 0.98 18.26
CA TYR A 55 8.40 0.63 19.22
C TYR A 55 9.13 1.85 19.80
N ARG A 56 9.25 2.94 19.03
CA ARG A 56 9.86 4.18 19.55
C ARG A 56 8.97 4.96 20.50
N SER A 57 7.66 4.85 20.37
CA SER A 57 6.71 5.62 21.18
C SER A 57 6.24 4.88 22.45
N GLY A 58 6.88 3.77 22.81
CA GLY A 58 6.48 2.97 23.97
C GLY A 58 5.10 2.34 23.76
N TYR A 59 4.91 1.70 22.61
CA TYR A 59 3.68 0.96 22.23
C TYR A 59 2.41 1.81 22.10
N LYS A 60 2.55 3.11 21.85
CA LYS A 60 1.40 3.99 21.61
C LYS A 60 0.87 3.82 20.19
N VAL A 61 -0.13 2.95 20.04
CA VAL A 61 -0.72 2.58 18.74
C VAL A 61 -1.24 3.81 17.98
N GLY A 62 -1.97 4.70 18.64
CA GLY A 62 -2.55 5.89 18.00
C GLY A 62 -1.49 6.82 17.41
N VAL A 63 -0.40 7.05 18.14
CA VAL A 63 0.72 7.88 17.65
C VAL A 63 1.42 7.22 16.47
N ALA A 64 1.65 5.91 16.54
CA ALA A 64 2.28 5.16 15.46
C ALA A 64 1.41 5.17 14.19
N PHE A 65 0.09 5.02 14.37
CA PHE A 65 -0.87 5.03 13.27
C PHE A 65 -0.90 6.38 12.56
N ILE A 66 -1.03 7.50 13.29
CA ILE A 66 -1.04 8.84 12.70
C ILE A 66 0.27 9.12 11.94
N LYS A 67 1.43 8.74 12.52
CA LYS A 67 2.73 8.90 11.86
C LYS A 67 2.87 8.05 10.60
N ALA A 68 2.24 6.90 10.55
CA ALA A 68 2.23 6.05 9.36
C ALA A 68 1.28 6.56 8.28
N LEU A 69 0.14 7.12 8.66
CA LEU A 69 -0.83 7.66 7.71
C LEU A 69 -0.28 8.80 6.86
N ILE A 70 0.57 9.67 7.43
CA ILE A 70 1.11 10.83 6.69
C ILE A 70 1.85 10.41 5.42
N PRO A 71 2.93 9.59 5.48
CA PRO A 71 3.64 9.19 4.27
C PRO A 71 2.80 8.31 3.35
N VAL A 72 1.89 7.50 3.88
CA VAL A 72 0.99 6.66 3.07
C VAL A 72 0.01 7.52 2.30
N THR A 73 -0.61 8.51 2.94
CA THR A 73 -1.54 9.44 2.27
C THR A 73 -0.85 10.24 1.17
N LEU A 74 0.36 10.74 1.44
CA LEU A 74 1.14 11.45 0.42
C LEU A 74 1.48 10.55 -0.78
N LEU A 75 1.93 9.32 -0.52
CA LEU A 75 2.23 8.35 -1.58
C LEU A 75 0.97 7.96 -2.35
N MET A 76 -0.16 7.78 -1.67
CA MET A 76 -1.44 7.48 -2.31
C MET A 76 -1.87 8.60 -3.26
N ILE A 77 -1.79 9.86 -2.82
CA ILE A 77 -2.10 11.02 -3.67
C ILE A 77 -1.20 11.04 -4.91
N VAL A 78 0.09 10.75 -4.76
CA VAL A 78 1.02 10.68 -5.89
C VAL A 78 0.63 9.56 -6.84
N CYS A 79 0.35 8.35 -6.34
CA CYS A 79 -0.05 7.22 -7.17
C CYS A 79 -1.34 7.48 -7.94
N GLU A 80 -2.34 8.08 -7.30
CA GLU A 80 -3.62 8.43 -7.93
C GLU A 80 -3.48 9.57 -8.95
N ALA A 81 -2.53 10.48 -8.74
CA ALA A 81 -2.30 11.61 -9.65
C ALA A 81 -1.49 11.21 -10.90
N LEU A 82 -0.63 10.17 -10.82
CA LEU A 82 0.26 9.77 -11.89
C LEU A 82 -0.44 9.53 -13.24
N PRO A 83 -1.58 8.82 -13.33
CA PRO A 83 -2.26 8.59 -14.60
C PRO A 83 -2.81 9.85 -15.28
N HIS A 84 -3.01 10.92 -14.47
CA HIS A 84 -3.53 12.19 -15.00
C HIS A 84 -2.46 13.08 -15.61
N PHE A 85 -1.18 12.72 -15.48
CA PHE A 85 -0.10 13.46 -16.16
C PHE A 85 -0.03 13.12 -17.65
N PRO A 86 0.31 14.09 -18.51
CA PRO A 86 0.48 13.86 -19.93
C PRO A 86 1.51 12.76 -20.21
N GLY A 87 1.11 11.75 -20.98
CA GLY A 87 1.95 10.60 -21.32
C GLY A 87 1.93 9.43 -20.33
N LEU A 88 1.27 9.54 -19.18
CA LEU A 88 1.15 8.47 -18.19
C LEU A 88 -0.26 7.86 -18.09
N GLY A 89 -1.20 8.29 -18.93
CA GLY A 89 -2.56 7.76 -18.93
C GLY A 89 -2.66 6.25 -19.15
N TRP A 90 -1.64 5.64 -19.77
CA TRP A 90 -1.55 4.20 -19.94
C TRP A 90 -1.47 3.41 -18.63
N LEU A 91 -1.11 4.08 -17.52
CA LEU A 91 -1.08 3.46 -16.19
C LEU A 91 -2.48 3.09 -15.68
N ASP A 92 -3.51 3.74 -16.20
CA ASP A 92 -4.92 3.50 -15.84
C ASP A 92 -5.64 2.61 -16.87
N ASP A 93 -4.92 2.11 -17.88
CA ASP A 93 -5.47 1.32 -18.94
C ASP A 93 -5.74 -0.13 -18.51
N LEU A 94 -6.87 -0.69 -18.92
CA LEU A 94 -7.27 -2.07 -18.65
C LEU A 94 -6.93 -3.04 -19.78
N ASP A 95 -6.31 -2.55 -20.88
CA ASP A 95 -5.93 -3.37 -22.00
C ASP A 95 -4.91 -4.46 -21.65
N ALA A 96 -5.12 -5.66 -22.17
CA ALA A 96 -4.29 -6.82 -21.84
C ALA A 96 -2.80 -6.62 -22.17
N ALA A 97 -2.49 -5.90 -23.27
CA ALA A 97 -1.10 -5.62 -23.62
C ALA A 97 -0.43 -4.67 -22.63
N THR A 98 -1.18 -3.69 -22.13
CA THR A 98 -0.70 -2.76 -21.08
C THR A 98 -0.53 -3.49 -19.74
N GLN A 99 -1.45 -4.38 -19.38
CA GLN A 99 -1.33 -5.19 -18.18
C GLN A 99 -0.07 -6.07 -18.22
N LEU A 100 0.26 -6.70 -19.34
CA LEU A 100 1.49 -7.46 -19.52
C LEU A 100 2.76 -6.59 -19.32
N ARG A 101 2.73 -5.34 -19.75
CA ARG A 101 3.83 -4.38 -19.54
C ARG A 101 3.98 -3.98 -18.08
N LEU A 102 2.91 -4.03 -17.29
CA LEU A 102 2.90 -3.70 -15.87
C LEU A 102 3.37 -4.88 -14.97
N LEU A 103 3.45 -6.10 -15.49
CA LEU A 103 3.92 -7.26 -14.72
C LEU A 103 5.30 -7.06 -14.06
N PRO A 104 6.32 -6.51 -14.73
CA PRO A 104 7.61 -6.25 -14.09
C PRO A 104 7.50 -5.23 -12.95
N ALA A 105 6.66 -4.20 -13.10
CA ALA A 105 6.42 -3.21 -12.05
C ALA A 105 5.74 -3.83 -10.83
N LEU A 106 4.75 -4.71 -11.06
CA LEU A 106 4.11 -5.48 -9.99
C LEU A 106 5.12 -6.40 -9.29
N ALA A 107 5.92 -7.15 -10.06
CA ALA A 107 6.96 -8.02 -9.49
C ALA A 107 7.97 -7.23 -8.66
N ALA A 108 8.43 -6.07 -9.16
CA ALA A 108 9.33 -5.19 -8.43
C ALA A 108 8.70 -4.67 -7.14
N SER A 109 7.43 -4.28 -7.15
CA SER A 109 6.73 -3.79 -5.95
C SER A 109 6.57 -4.89 -4.89
N ILE A 110 6.31 -6.14 -5.30
CA ILE A 110 6.25 -7.30 -4.40
C ILE A 110 7.63 -7.55 -3.76
N VAL A 111 8.70 -7.49 -4.54
CA VAL A 111 10.08 -7.64 -4.04
C VAL A 111 10.42 -6.53 -3.06
N ILE A 112 10.11 -5.28 -3.40
CA ILE A 112 10.32 -4.11 -2.52
C ILE A 112 9.53 -4.28 -1.22
N TYR A 113 8.28 -4.74 -1.30
CA TYR A 113 7.47 -5.03 -0.13
C TYR A 113 8.12 -6.11 0.74
N GLY A 114 8.54 -7.23 0.16
CA GLY A 114 9.17 -8.33 0.89
C GLY A 114 10.48 -7.92 1.56
N LEU A 115 11.35 -7.22 0.84
CA LEU A 115 12.60 -6.67 1.38
C LEU A 115 12.33 -5.62 2.45
N GLY A 116 11.39 -4.72 2.21
CA GLY A 116 10.96 -3.70 3.15
C GLY A 116 10.43 -4.31 4.45
N LEU A 117 9.65 -5.38 4.34
CA LEU A 117 9.14 -6.12 5.48
C LEU A 117 10.27 -6.75 6.30
N LEU A 118 11.23 -7.40 5.64
CA LEU A 118 12.40 -8.00 6.31
C LEU A 118 13.26 -6.95 7.02
N LEU A 119 13.54 -5.82 6.37
CA LEU A 119 14.31 -4.72 6.96
C LEU A 119 13.57 -4.08 8.13
N THR A 120 12.26 -3.88 7.98
CA THR A 120 11.41 -3.33 9.04
C THR A 120 11.36 -4.27 10.24
N PHE A 121 11.21 -5.58 10.01
CA PHE A 121 11.23 -6.59 11.06
C PHE A 121 12.56 -6.58 11.83
N ARG A 122 13.69 -6.58 11.13
CA ARG A 122 15.02 -6.51 11.76
C ARG A 122 15.19 -5.25 12.60
N LYS A 123 14.70 -4.11 12.10
CA LYS A 123 14.75 -2.84 12.83
C LYS A 123 13.84 -2.84 14.05
N ALA A 124 12.63 -3.37 13.90
CA ALA A 124 11.67 -3.50 14.99
C ALA A 124 12.20 -4.43 16.10
N ALA A 125 12.81 -5.56 15.75
CA ALA A 125 13.44 -6.47 16.71
C ALA A 125 14.53 -5.78 17.53
N LYS A 126 15.42 -5.02 16.87
CA LYS A 126 16.46 -4.24 17.56
C LYS A 126 15.90 -3.13 18.47
N LEU A 127 14.76 -2.56 18.12
CA LEU A 127 14.09 -1.56 18.96
C LEU A 127 13.39 -2.22 20.16
N TYR A 128 12.84 -3.42 19.93
CA TYR A 128 12.22 -4.22 20.98
C TYR A 128 13.24 -4.62 22.07
N GLU A 129 14.43 -5.05 21.68
CA GLU A 129 15.51 -5.42 22.60
C GLU A 129 15.98 -4.27 23.49
N LYS A 130 15.74 -3.01 23.07
CA LYS A 130 16.10 -1.80 23.85
C LYS A 130 15.02 -1.35 24.81
N VAL A 131 13.85 -1.95 24.75
CA VAL A 131 12.79 -1.70 25.73
C VAL A 131 13.05 -2.62 26.91
N ASP A 132 13.70 -2.09 27.95
CA ASP A 132 13.81 -2.77 29.24
C ASP A 132 12.39 -3.04 29.76
N LEU A 133 12.10 -4.29 29.86
CA LEU A 133 10.88 -4.81 30.46
C LEU A 133 11.02 -4.82 31.97
#